data_ad1c33f29131780a4199ac940530bf58
#
_entry.id   ad1c33f29131780a4199ac940530bf58
#
_cell.length_a   1.000
_cell.length_b   1.000
_cell.length_c   1.000
_cell.angle_alpha   90.00
_cell.angle_beta   90.00
_cell.angle_gamma   90.00
#
_symmetry.space_group_name_H-M   'P 1'
#
loop_
_entity.id
_entity.type
_entity.pdbx_description
1 polymer ?
#
loop_
_entity_poly.entity_id
_entity_poly.type
_entity_poly.pdbx_seq_one_letter_code
_entity_poly.pdbx_strand_id
1 'polypeptide(L)'
;EYGFKRVLSEDLTSPGTCVFQHVANYKALNDSVFHIQLNKPFPAFLSLLSMKYASVVPKEITEDPAIDFRSNPIGTGPFQFKIWEENVKLILRKNPNYHEKDAHGVQLPYLESVAISFLPDKQSGFMQFIQGKIDMISGLDPSYKDELLQPNGKLQGKYQDKIKMLSGPYLNTEYLGFNMNDPLMKDIRIRKALNLGFDRSKMVAYLRNGMGDGPVNGIIPKGLQGFTASKDVLYQPV
;
A
#
# COMPACT_ATOMS: atom_id res chain seq x y z
N GLU A 1 0.76 1.86 -24.88
CA GLU A 1 0.59 3.24 -25.32
C GLU A 1 -0.73 3.83 -24.83
N TYR A 2 -1.85 3.13 -25.02
CA TYR A 2 -3.17 3.58 -24.63
C TYR A 2 -3.29 4.02 -23.16
N GLY A 3 -2.78 3.24 -22.19
CA GLY A 3 -2.82 3.57 -20.77
C GLY A 3 -2.14 4.91 -20.45
N PHE A 4 -1.00 5.18 -21.06
CA PHE A 4 -0.30 6.47 -20.92
C PHE A 4 -1.13 7.63 -21.49
N LYS A 5 -1.66 7.46 -22.71
CA LYS A 5 -2.53 8.44 -23.32
C LYS A 5 -3.74 8.76 -22.44
N ARG A 6 -4.36 7.73 -21.87
CA ARG A 6 -5.52 7.88 -20.98
C ARG A 6 -5.21 8.66 -19.71
N VAL A 7 -4.11 8.31 -19.00
CA VAL A 7 -3.75 9.01 -17.74
C VAL A 7 -3.31 10.45 -17.98
N LEU A 8 -2.72 10.75 -19.15
CA LEU A 8 -2.25 12.07 -19.53
C LEU A 8 -3.29 12.90 -20.27
N SER A 9 -4.50 12.37 -20.51
CA SER A 9 -5.59 13.10 -21.15
C SER A 9 -6.10 14.22 -20.24
N GLU A 10 -6.33 15.39 -20.81
CA GLU A 10 -6.94 16.54 -20.11
C GLU A 10 -8.39 16.27 -19.71
N ASP A 11 -9.08 15.40 -20.45
CA ASP A 11 -10.46 15.01 -20.19
C ASP A 11 -10.60 14.15 -18.91
N LEU A 12 -9.51 13.57 -18.44
CA LEU A 12 -9.51 12.67 -17.31
C LEU A 12 -8.63 13.22 -16.19
N THR A 13 -9.24 13.79 -15.17
CA THR A 13 -8.51 14.25 -13.98
C THR A 13 -8.01 13.04 -13.19
N SER A 14 -6.86 12.52 -13.57
CA SER A 14 -6.24 11.38 -12.88
C SER A 14 -5.29 11.82 -11.76
N PRO A 15 -5.44 11.32 -10.53
CA PRO A 15 -4.47 11.57 -9.47
C PRO A 15 -3.09 10.96 -9.79
N GLY A 16 -3.02 10.08 -10.78
CA GLY A 16 -1.78 9.43 -11.24
C GLY A 16 -0.95 10.27 -12.22
N THR A 17 -1.43 11.42 -12.69
CA THR A 17 -0.70 12.28 -13.64
C THR A 17 0.70 12.65 -13.14
N CYS A 18 0.86 12.80 -11.81
CA CYS A 18 2.18 13.09 -11.21
C CYS A 18 3.24 12.01 -11.47
N VAL A 19 2.84 10.75 -11.68
CA VAL A 19 3.75 9.64 -12.01
C VAL A 19 4.41 9.87 -13.38
N PHE A 20 3.71 10.54 -14.29
CA PHE A 20 4.11 10.73 -15.69
C PHE A 20 4.67 12.13 -15.99
N GLN A 21 4.82 12.99 -14.99
CA GLN A 21 5.28 14.38 -15.17
C GLN A 21 6.67 14.51 -15.81
N HIS A 22 7.50 13.45 -15.77
CA HIS A 22 8.82 13.42 -16.38
C HIS A 22 8.83 12.78 -17.77
N VAL A 23 7.68 12.33 -18.27
CA VAL A 23 7.56 11.75 -19.62
C VAL A 23 7.45 12.88 -20.65
N ALA A 24 8.40 12.95 -21.55
CA ALA A 24 8.39 13.89 -22.68
C ALA A 24 7.67 13.30 -23.90
N ASN A 25 7.86 11.99 -24.15
CA ASN A 25 7.23 11.29 -25.26
C ASN A 25 7.14 9.79 -24.97
N TYR A 26 6.18 9.13 -25.57
CA TYR A 26 6.02 7.67 -25.47
C TYR A 26 5.41 7.12 -26.75
N LYS A 27 5.87 5.94 -27.17
CA LYS A 27 5.41 5.30 -28.40
C LYS A 27 5.64 3.79 -28.37
N ALA A 28 4.66 3.01 -28.83
CA ALA A 28 4.86 1.64 -29.20
C ALA A 28 5.56 1.61 -30.57
N LEU A 29 6.78 1.08 -30.64
CA LEU A 29 7.55 0.95 -31.87
C LEU A 29 7.11 -0.29 -32.66
N ASN A 30 6.72 -1.33 -31.95
CA ASN A 30 6.14 -2.57 -32.47
C ASN A 30 5.43 -3.30 -31.32
N ASP A 31 4.96 -4.53 -31.55
CA ASP A 31 4.21 -5.33 -30.57
C ASP A 31 5.01 -5.72 -29.31
N SER A 32 6.33 -5.59 -29.35
CA SER A 32 7.21 -6.01 -28.26
C SER A 32 8.03 -4.88 -27.65
N VAL A 33 8.03 -3.70 -28.25
CA VAL A 33 8.87 -2.57 -27.82
C VAL A 33 8.04 -1.32 -27.58
N PHE A 34 8.00 -0.91 -26.35
CA PHE A 34 7.41 0.37 -25.93
C PHE A 34 8.51 1.33 -25.49
N HIS A 35 8.65 2.45 -26.18
CA HIS A 35 9.66 3.47 -25.92
C HIS A 35 9.10 4.61 -25.11
N ILE A 36 9.79 4.99 -24.04
CA ILE A 36 9.46 6.15 -23.20
C ILE A 36 10.67 7.08 -23.17
N GLN A 37 10.46 8.32 -23.53
CA GLN A 37 11.46 9.37 -23.45
C GLN A 37 11.15 10.29 -22.27
N LEU A 38 12.13 10.51 -21.41
CA LEU A 38 12.02 11.43 -20.29
C LEU A 38 12.54 12.81 -20.67
N ASN A 39 11.94 13.87 -20.09
CA ASN A 39 12.38 15.25 -20.28
C ASN A 39 13.70 15.58 -19.57
N LYS A 40 14.09 14.76 -18.59
CA LYS A 40 15.39 14.80 -17.88
C LYS A 40 15.70 13.43 -17.28
N PRO A 41 16.96 13.10 -17.01
CA PRO A 41 17.33 11.88 -16.32
C PRO A 41 16.62 11.79 -14.97
N PHE A 42 15.92 10.68 -14.74
CA PHE A 42 15.19 10.44 -13.48
C PHE A 42 15.30 8.96 -13.08
N PRO A 43 16.31 8.58 -12.27
CA PRO A 43 16.59 7.18 -11.95
C PRO A 43 15.43 6.44 -11.28
N ALA A 44 14.58 7.14 -10.52
CA ALA A 44 13.43 6.55 -9.84
C ALA A 44 12.22 6.27 -10.76
N PHE A 45 12.29 6.62 -12.06
CA PHE A 45 11.14 6.52 -12.96
C PHE A 45 10.59 5.09 -13.08
N LEU A 46 11.46 4.08 -13.17
CA LEU A 46 11.00 2.69 -13.24
C LEU A 46 10.22 2.27 -11.99
N SER A 47 10.61 2.78 -10.82
CA SER A 47 9.86 2.54 -9.58
C SER A 47 8.49 3.22 -9.59
N LEU A 48 8.35 4.37 -10.25
CA LEU A 48 7.05 5.01 -10.43
C LEU A 48 6.12 4.18 -11.33
N LEU A 49 6.66 3.49 -12.33
CA LEU A 49 5.86 2.61 -13.19
C LEU A 49 5.32 1.37 -12.46
N SER A 50 5.84 1.02 -11.29
CA SER A 50 5.27 -0.04 -10.44
C SER A 50 4.05 0.40 -9.64
N MET A 51 3.73 1.69 -9.64
CA MET A 51 2.52 2.20 -8.98
C MET A 51 1.26 1.83 -9.78
N LYS A 52 0.15 1.64 -9.06
CA LYS A 52 -1.16 1.30 -9.66
C LYS A 52 -1.61 2.23 -10.79
N TYR A 53 -1.16 3.46 -10.81
CA TYR A 53 -1.49 4.45 -11.85
C TYR A 53 -0.91 4.13 -13.23
N ALA A 54 0.18 3.34 -13.28
CA ALA A 54 0.79 2.89 -14.51
C ALA A 54 0.30 1.51 -14.96
N SER A 55 -0.71 0.95 -14.29
CA SER A 55 -1.31 -0.34 -14.68
C SER A 55 -1.85 -0.28 -16.11
N VAL A 56 -1.59 -1.33 -16.86
CA VAL A 56 -2.13 -1.47 -18.22
C VAL A 56 -3.61 -1.82 -18.14
N VAL A 57 -4.41 -1.07 -18.87
CA VAL A 57 -5.87 -1.28 -18.96
C VAL A 57 -6.27 -1.52 -20.41
N PRO A 58 -7.23 -2.41 -20.69
CA PRO A 58 -7.72 -2.68 -22.03
C PRO A 58 -8.60 -1.54 -22.53
N LYS A 59 -8.32 -1.07 -23.74
CA LYS A 59 -9.06 0.02 -24.39
C LYS A 59 -10.52 -0.35 -24.59
N GLU A 60 -10.76 -1.57 -25.03
CA GLU A 60 -12.06 -2.11 -25.42
C GLU A 60 -13.08 -2.09 -24.26
N ILE A 61 -12.57 -2.21 -23.04
CA ILE A 61 -13.40 -2.23 -21.83
C ILE A 61 -13.52 -0.82 -21.24
N THR A 62 -12.44 -0.04 -21.27
CA THR A 62 -12.42 1.28 -20.61
C THR A 62 -13.10 2.36 -21.43
N GLU A 63 -13.29 2.14 -22.75
CA GLU A 63 -14.01 3.05 -23.65
C GLU A 63 -15.46 2.60 -23.94
N ASP A 64 -15.86 1.41 -23.50
CA ASP A 64 -17.24 0.96 -23.65
C ASP A 64 -18.14 1.60 -22.59
N PRO A 65 -19.10 2.47 -22.99
CA PRO A 65 -19.96 3.15 -22.05
C PRO A 65 -20.96 2.20 -21.33
N ALA A 66 -21.14 0.98 -21.82
CA ALA A 66 -21.99 -0.02 -21.19
C ALA A 66 -21.26 -0.78 -20.07
N ILE A 67 -19.94 -0.65 -19.96
CA ILE A 67 -19.12 -1.36 -18.99
C ILE A 67 -18.56 -0.40 -17.96
N ASP A 68 -18.98 -0.57 -16.71
CA ASP A 68 -18.29 0.05 -15.58
C ASP A 68 -17.01 -0.74 -15.25
N PHE A 69 -15.85 -0.21 -15.62
CA PHE A 69 -14.56 -0.83 -15.38
C PHE A 69 -14.25 -1.03 -13.88
N ARG A 70 -14.80 -0.20 -12.99
CA ARG A 70 -14.65 -0.36 -11.54
C ARG A 70 -15.24 -1.69 -11.07
N SER A 71 -16.37 -2.07 -11.61
CA SER A 71 -17.09 -3.29 -11.25
C SER A 71 -16.71 -4.50 -12.14
N ASN A 72 -15.99 -4.26 -13.23
CA ASN A 72 -15.57 -5.29 -14.18
C ASN A 72 -14.08 -5.14 -14.56
N PRO A 73 -13.16 -5.10 -13.58
CA PRO A 73 -11.75 -4.92 -13.87
C PRO A 73 -11.17 -6.13 -14.60
N ILE A 74 -10.35 -5.87 -15.62
CA ILE A 74 -9.61 -6.86 -16.39
C ILE A 74 -8.13 -6.50 -16.33
N GLY A 75 -7.28 -7.49 -16.14
CA GLY A 75 -5.84 -7.35 -16.07
C GLY A 75 -5.11 -8.65 -16.36
N THR A 76 -3.78 -8.58 -16.39
CA THR A 76 -2.87 -9.71 -16.67
C THR A 76 -2.30 -10.36 -15.40
N GLY A 77 -2.83 -10.01 -14.24
CA GLY A 77 -2.37 -10.49 -12.95
C GLY A 77 -2.69 -11.97 -12.68
N PRO A 78 -2.18 -12.51 -11.55
CA PRO A 78 -2.36 -13.93 -11.20
C PRO A 78 -3.80 -14.31 -10.87
N PHE A 79 -4.64 -13.35 -10.55
CA PHE A 79 -6.05 -13.58 -10.26
C PHE A 79 -6.94 -12.71 -11.14
N GLN A 80 -8.10 -13.27 -11.52
CA GLN A 80 -9.16 -12.58 -12.24
C GLN A 80 -10.31 -12.23 -11.30
N PHE A 81 -10.92 -11.09 -11.53
CA PHE A 81 -12.13 -10.67 -10.84
C PHE A 81 -13.26 -11.68 -11.07
N LYS A 82 -14.00 -12.01 -10.03
CA LYS A 82 -15.17 -12.89 -10.11
C LYS A 82 -16.44 -12.20 -9.67
N ILE A 83 -16.44 -11.60 -8.47
CA ILE A 83 -17.60 -10.90 -7.91
C ILE A 83 -17.16 -9.92 -6.83
N TRP A 84 -17.85 -8.81 -6.75
CA TRP A 84 -17.70 -7.82 -5.69
C TRP A 84 -19.07 -7.39 -5.19
N GLU A 85 -19.33 -7.67 -3.94
CA GLU A 85 -20.46 -7.13 -3.20
C GLU A 85 -19.90 -6.08 -2.25
N GLU A 86 -20.26 -4.82 -2.49
CA GLU A 86 -19.73 -3.71 -1.69
C GLU A 86 -19.97 -3.91 -0.20
N ASN A 87 -18.93 -3.68 0.61
CA ASN A 87 -18.94 -3.86 2.06
C ASN A 87 -19.24 -5.29 2.55
N VAL A 88 -19.32 -6.26 1.67
CA VAL A 88 -19.58 -7.67 2.02
C VAL A 88 -18.39 -8.54 1.65
N LYS A 89 -18.10 -8.67 0.36
CA LYS A 89 -17.02 -9.57 -0.10
C LYS A 89 -16.48 -9.20 -1.48
N LEU A 90 -15.22 -9.55 -1.71
CA LEU A 90 -14.58 -9.58 -3.02
C LEU A 90 -14.02 -10.98 -3.28
N ILE A 91 -14.38 -11.59 -4.39
CA ILE A 91 -13.89 -12.91 -4.79
C ILE A 91 -13.08 -12.79 -6.07
N LEU A 92 -11.88 -13.31 -6.02
CA LEU A 92 -10.96 -13.43 -7.13
C LEU A 92 -10.73 -14.92 -7.45
N ARG A 93 -10.58 -15.26 -8.72
CA ARG A 93 -10.24 -16.63 -9.18
C ARG A 93 -8.88 -16.63 -9.83
N LYS A 94 -8.21 -17.76 -9.81
CA LYS A 94 -6.99 -18.04 -10.54
C LYS A 94 -7.13 -17.63 -12.00
N ASN A 95 -6.15 -16.91 -12.52
CA ASN A 95 -6.03 -16.62 -13.94
C ASN A 95 -5.32 -17.79 -14.65
N PRO A 96 -5.99 -18.56 -15.48
CA PRO A 96 -5.37 -19.69 -16.16
C PRO A 96 -4.31 -19.25 -17.19
N ASN A 97 -4.36 -18.00 -17.62
CA ASN A 97 -3.45 -17.42 -18.60
C ASN A 97 -2.32 -16.60 -17.94
N TYR A 98 -2.15 -16.69 -16.62
CA TYR A 98 -1.06 -15.98 -15.96
C TYR A 98 0.28 -16.54 -16.43
N HIS A 99 1.22 -15.64 -16.75
CA HIS A 99 2.44 -15.98 -17.48
C HIS A 99 3.58 -16.54 -16.61
N GLU A 100 3.54 -16.30 -15.29
CA GLU A 100 4.62 -16.72 -14.40
C GLU A 100 4.49 -18.16 -13.94
N LYS A 101 5.67 -18.81 -13.81
CA LYS A 101 5.84 -20.14 -13.23
C LYS A 101 6.84 -20.07 -12.09
N ASP A 102 6.76 -21.02 -11.17
CA ASP A 102 7.77 -21.16 -10.13
C ASP A 102 9.08 -21.76 -10.67
N ALA A 103 10.08 -21.90 -9.78
CA ALA A 103 11.39 -22.49 -10.10
C ALA A 103 11.32 -23.96 -10.59
N HIS A 104 10.20 -24.65 -10.35
CA HIS A 104 9.95 -26.01 -10.78
C HIS A 104 9.07 -26.10 -12.03
N GLY A 105 8.71 -24.97 -12.64
CA GLY A 105 7.87 -24.89 -13.83
C GLY A 105 6.36 -25.01 -13.55
N VAL A 106 5.94 -24.99 -12.30
CA VAL A 106 4.52 -25.04 -11.91
C VAL A 106 3.87 -23.69 -12.15
N GLN A 107 2.71 -23.70 -12.80
CA GLN A 107 1.95 -22.50 -13.13
C GLN A 107 1.43 -21.80 -11.88
N LEU A 108 1.79 -20.53 -11.72
CA LEU A 108 1.27 -19.66 -10.66
C LEU A 108 -0.11 -19.08 -11.04
N PRO A 109 -0.91 -18.66 -10.06
CA PRO A 109 -0.74 -18.85 -8.61
C PRO A 109 -1.11 -20.26 -8.17
N TYR A 110 -0.66 -20.69 -6.98
CA TYR A 110 -1.05 -22.00 -6.42
C TYR A 110 -2.51 -22.02 -5.95
N LEU A 111 -3.03 -20.91 -5.44
CA LEU A 111 -4.40 -20.81 -4.95
C LEU A 111 -5.39 -20.74 -6.11
N GLU A 112 -6.48 -21.49 -6.02
CA GLU A 112 -7.56 -21.45 -7.01
C GLU A 112 -8.42 -20.20 -6.88
N SER A 113 -8.57 -19.66 -5.67
CA SER A 113 -9.34 -18.45 -5.42
C SER A 113 -8.87 -17.73 -4.16
N VAL A 114 -9.18 -16.43 -4.09
CA VAL A 114 -9.01 -15.58 -2.92
C VAL A 114 -10.36 -14.93 -2.62
N ALA A 115 -10.89 -15.18 -1.42
CA ALA A 115 -12.11 -14.56 -0.95
C ALA A 115 -11.78 -13.55 0.16
N ILE A 116 -12.08 -12.28 -0.07
CA ILE A 116 -11.88 -11.19 0.88
C ILE A 116 -13.24 -10.84 1.47
N SER A 117 -13.38 -10.98 2.78
CA SER A 117 -14.58 -10.57 3.52
C SER A 117 -14.37 -9.21 4.18
N PHE A 118 -15.30 -8.31 4.01
CA PHE A 118 -15.30 -7.00 4.65
C PHE A 118 -16.10 -7.09 5.94
N LEU A 119 -15.41 -7.20 7.08
CA LEU A 119 -16.02 -7.31 8.39
C LEU A 119 -15.86 -5.98 9.12
N PRO A 120 -16.96 -5.24 9.36
CA PRO A 120 -16.92 -3.95 10.05
C PRO A 120 -16.38 -4.07 11.48
N ASP A 121 -16.82 -5.11 12.20
CA ASP A 121 -16.37 -5.39 13.55
C ASP A 121 -15.09 -6.22 13.55
N LYS A 122 -14.00 -5.62 14.03
CA LYS A 122 -12.67 -6.24 14.07
C LYS A 122 -12.59 -7.41 15.05
N GLN A 123 -13.30 -7.33 16.15
CA GLN A 123 -13.35 -8.41 17.13
C GLN A 123 -14.05 -9.65 16.55
N SER A 124 -15.15 -9.47 15.84
CA SER A 124 -15.84 -10.56 15.14
C SER A 124 -14.94 -11.19 14.07
N GLY A 125 -14.20 -10.38 13.32
CA GLY A 125 -13.21 -10.87 12.35
C GLY A 125 -12.12 -11.71 13.01
N PHE A 126 -11.60 -11.26 14.13
CA PHE A 126 -10.60 -12.00 14.91
C PHE A 126 -11.18 -13.35 15.42
N MET A 127 -12.38 -13.36 15.94
CA MET A 127 -13.03 -14.60 16.41
C MET A 127 -13.23 -15.61 15.27
N GLN A 128 -13.61 -15.15 14.09
CA GLN A 128 -13.73 -16.03 12.91
C GLN A 128 -12.37 -16.60 12.48
N PHE A 129 -11.30 -15.78 12.57
CA PHE A 129 -9.94 -16.24 12.29
C PHE A 129 -9.48 -17.31 13.30
N ILE A 130 -9.69 -17.11 14.59
CA ILE A 130 -9.35 -18.10 15.63
C ILE A 130 -10.14 -19.40 15.48
N GLN A 131 -11.38 -19.32 14.97
CA GLN A 131 -12.21 -20.48 14.66
C GLN A 131 -11.81 -21.18 13.35
N GLY A 132 -10.83 -20.67 12.62
CA GLY A 132 -10.39 -21.23 11.32
C GLY A 132 -11.37 -21.00 10.16
N LYS A 133 -12.29 -20.03 10.29
CA LYS A 133 -13.22 -19.65 9.20
C LYS A 133 -12.59 -18.64 8.22
N ILE A 134 -11.52 -18.00 8.64
CA ILE A 134 -10.71 -17.08 7.87
C ILE A 134 -9.26 -17.52 7.98
N ASP A 135 -8.58 -17.64 6.86
CA ASP A 135 -7.19 -18.11 6.79
C ASP A 135 -6.17 -17.03 7.12
N MET A 136 -6.50 -15.76 6.89
CA MET A 136 -5.60 -14.63 7.10
C MET A 136 -6.35 -13.38 7.55
N ILE A 137 -5.79 -12.69 8.55
CA ILE A 137 -6.20 -11.32 8.90
C ILE A 137 -5.00 -10.38 8.67
N SER A 138 -5.28 -9.18 8.20
CA SER A 138 -4.29 -8.13 8.00
C SER A 138 -4.46 -7.03 9.03
N GLY A 139 -3.34 -6.62 9.62
CA GLY A 139 -3.31 -5.63 10.69
C GLY A 139 -3.61 -6.22 12.05
N LEU A 140 -3.21 -5.48 13.06
CA LEU A 140 -3.42 -5.82 14.47
C LEU A 140 -4.27 -4.73 15.11
N ASP A 141 -5.48 -5.10 15.54
CA ASP A 141 -6.40 -4.17 16.17
C ASP A 141 -6.23 -4.15 17.69
N PRO A 142 -6.35 -2.98 18.34
CA PRO A 142 -6.28 -2.87 19.81
C PRO A 142 -7.23 -3.78 20.54
N SER A 143 -8.42 -4.05 20.00
CA SER A 143 -9.47 -4.82 20.64
C SER A 143 -9.10 -6.27 20.97
N TYR A 144 -8.14 -6.85 20.21
CA TYR A 144 -7.70 -8.24 20.40
C TYR A 144 -6.18 -8.40 20.51
N LYS A 145 -5.42 -7.31 20.48
CA LYS A 145 -3.96 -7.36 20.53
C LYS A 145 -3.43 -8.13 21.73
N ASP A 146 -3.95 -7.82 22.93
CA ASP A 146 -3.44 -8.40 24.19
C ASP A 146 -3.86 -9.86 24.35
N GLU A 147 -4.91 -10.29 23.67
CA GLU A 147 -5.26 -11.70 23.58
C GLU A 147 -4.32 -12.47 22.67
N LEU A 148 -3.89 -11.85 21.55
CA LEU A 148 -3.05 -12.47 20.55
C LEU A 148 -1.56 -12.40 20.89
N LEU A 149 -1.08 -11.28 21.43
CA LEU A 149 0.32 -11.01 21.66
C LEU A 149 0.67 -10.86 23.15
N GLN A 150 1.87 -11.30 23.47
CA GLN A 150 2.56 -10.98 24.72
C GLN A 150 3.10 -9.54 24.68
N PRO A 151 3.46 -8.92 25.82
CA PRO A 151 4.05 -7.59 25.86
C PRO A 151 5.35 -7.43 25.03
N ASN A 152 6.06 -8.52 24.78
CA ASN A 152 7.27 -8.55 23.96
C ASN A 152 6.96 -8.67 22.44
N GLY A 153 5.70 -8.61 22.03
CA GLY A 153 5.26 -8.71 20.63
C GLY A 153 5.24 -10.12 20.04
N LYS A 154 5.52 -11.16 20.82
CA LYS A 154 5.39 -12.55 20.38
C LYS A 154 3.98 -13.06 20.57
N LEU A 155 3.59 -14.08 19.78
CA LEU A 155 2.31 -14.75 19.97
C LEU A 155 2.17 -15.34 21.37
N GLN A 156 0.97 -15.28 21.93
CA GLN A 156 0.60 -16.02 23.14
C GLN A 156 0.82 -17.52 22.92
N GLY A 157 1.24 -18.25 23.97
CA GLY A 157 1.57 -19.67 23.87
C GLY A 157 0.47 -20.54 23.26
N LYS A 158 -0.81 -20.22 23.56
CA LYS A 158 -1.99 -20.94 23.02
C LYS A 158 -2.16 -20.85 21.49
N TYR A 159 -1.44 -19.93 20.83
CA TYR A 159 -1.54 -19.68 19.38
C TYR A 159 -0.28 -20.06 18.61
N GLN A 160 0.86 -20.33 19.27
CA GLN A 160 2.15 -20.52 18.60
C GLN A 160 2.14 -21.68 17.59
N ASP A 161 1.39 -22.75 17.88
CA ASP A 161 1.30 -23.92 17.00
C ASP A 161 0.16 -23.82 15.97
N LYS A 162 -0.69 -22.80 16.07
CA LYS A 162 -1.90 -22.63 15.25
C LYS A 162 -1.81 -21.47 14.28
N ILE A 163 -1.06 -20.42 14.64
CA ILE A 163 -1.01 -19.16 13.90
C ILE A 163 0.42 -18.86 13.52
N LYS A 164 0.64 -18.52 12.26
CA LYS A 164 1.88 -17.94 11.79
C LYS A 164 1.76 -16.42 11.72
N MET A 165 2.55 -15.72 12.51
CA MET A 165 2.64 -14.27 12.45
C MET A 165 3.70 -13.85 11.43
N LEU A 166 3.30 -13.00 10.48
CA LEU A 166 4.19 -12.34 9.55
C LEU A 166 4.31 -10.87 9.96
N SER A 167 5.52 -10.40 10.16
CA SER A 167 5.80 -9.01 10.48
C SER A 167 7.01 -8.52 9.68
N GLY A 168 7.04 -7.23 9.38
CA GLY A 168 8.14 -6.63 8.65
C GLY A 168 8.02 -5.11 8.59
N PRO A 169 9.06 -4.43 8.08
CA PRO A 169 9.04 -2.98 7.90
C PRO A 169 7.91 -2.60 6.94
N TYR A 170 7.04 -1.69 7.37
CA TYR A 170 5.96 -1.17 6.52
C TYR A 170 6.43 -0.10 5.52
N LEU A 171 7.67 0.38 5.69
CA LEU A 171 8.34 1.36 4.82
C LEU A 171 7.53 2.66 4.63
N ASN A 172 6.81 3.06 5.66
CA ASN A 172 5.99 4.26 5.68
C ASN A 172 6.42 5.19 6.80
N THR A 173 6.31 6.50 6.56
CA THR A 173 6.52 7.54 7.58
C THR A 173 5.22 8.30 7.77
N GLU A 174 4.68 8.25 8.97
CA GLU A 174 3.55 9.10 9.37
C GLU A 174 4.07 10.45 9.84
N TYR A 175 3.48 11.52 9.32
CA TYR A 175 3.89 12.88 9.64
C TYR A 175 2.70 13.83 9.68
N LEU A 176 2.89 14.93 10.39
CA LEU A 176 1.98 16.08 10.34
C LEU A 176 2.62 17.17 9.47
N GLY A 177 1.99 17.47 8.36
CA GLY A 177 2.42 18.54 7.46
C GLY A 177 1.82 19.89 7.87
N PHE A 178 2.65 20.94 7.88
CA PHE A 178 2.16 22.30 8.10
C PHE A 178 1.83 22.98 6.78
N ASN A 179 0.62 23.55 6.68
CA ASN A 179 0.27 24.40 5.55
C ASN A 179 1.00 25.76 5.67
N MET A 180 2.05 25.92 4.89
CA MET A 180 2.87 27.14 4.93
C MET A 180 2.17 28.38 4.35
N ASN A 181 1.00 28.24 3.74
CA ASN A 181 0.17 29.38 3.32
C ASN A 181 -0.61 29.99 4.50
N ASP A 182 -0.78 29.25 5.59
CA ASP A 182 -1.37 29.73 6.82
C ASP A 182 -0.40 30.72 7.49
N PRO A 183 -0.82 31.97 7.78
CA PRO A 183 0.04 32.96 8.44
C PRO A 183 0.62 32.48 9.77
N LEU A 184 -0.15 31.72 10.56
CA LEU A 184 0.26 31.18 11.83
C LEU A 184 1.41 30.16 11.66
N MET A 185 1.32 29.32 10.63
CA MET A 185 2.33 28.30 10.35
C MET A 185 3.62 28.88 9.76
N LYS A 186 3.63 30.12 9.28
CA LYS A 186 4.86 30.81 8.85
C LYS A 186 5.83 31.08 10.00
N ASP A 187 5.31 31.24 11.23
CA ASP A 187 6.17 31.45 12.40
C ASP A 187 6.84 30.14 12.82
N ILE A 188 8.16 30.10 12.73
CA ILE A 188 8.97 28.93 13.10
C ILE A 188 8.81 28.54 14.57
N ARG A 189 8.54 29.49 15.46
CA ARG A 189 8.35 29.23 16.89
C ARG A 189 7.12 28.40 17.14
N ILE A 190 6.05 28.65 16.42
CA ILE A 190 4.80 27.87 16.50
C ILE A 190 5.03 26.45 16.01
N ARG A 191 5.68 26.26 14.86
CA ARG A 191 6.00 24.93 14.36
C ARG A 191 6.88 24.13 15.31
N LYS A 192 7.88 24.80 15.94
CA LYS A 192 8.73 24.18 16.97
C LYS A 192 7.92 23.81 18.21
N ALA A 193 7.03 24.69 18.69
CA ALA A 193 6.18 24.41 19.84
C ALA A 193 5.27 23.19 19.59
N LEU A 194 4.61 23.11 18.43
CA LEU A 194 3.79 21.97 18.05
C LEU A 194 4.60 20.68 17.96
N ASN A 195 5.82 20.74 17.44
CA ASN A 195 6.69 19.59 17.33
C ASN A 195 7.19 19.08 18.70
N LEU A 196 7.50 19.99 19.63
CA LEU A 196 7.93 19.66 20.99
C LEU A 196 6.76 19.18 21.86
N GLY A 197 5.57 19.78 21.68
CA GLY A 197 4.38 19.45 22.45
C GLY A 197 3.77 18.07 22.14
N PHE A 198 4.31 17.32 21.17
CA PHE A 198 3.78 16.05 20.74
C PHE A 198 4.72 14.89 21.11
N ASP A 199 4.35 14.12 22.12
CA ASP A 199 5.10 12.95 22.56
C ASP A 199 4.86 11.75 21.64
N ARG A 200 5.77 11.58 20.68
CA ARG A 200 5.70 10.49 19.68
C ARG A 200 5.87 9.11 20.30
N SER A 201 6.66 9.01 21.36
CA SER A 201 6.88 7.71 22.04
C SER A 201 5.61 7.23 22.71
N LYS A 202 4.90 8.13 23.39
CA LYS A 202 3.58 7.83 23.97
C LYS A 202 2.55 7.54 22.91
N MET A 203 2.54 8.28 21.81
CA MET A 203 1.66 7.99 20.68
C MET A 203 1.86 6.55 20.16
N VAL A 204 3.10 6.15 19.89
CA VAL A 204 3.40 4.80 19.42
C VAL A 204 2.98 3.76 20.47
N ALA A 205 3.31 3.98 21.73
CA ALA A 205 3.00 3.02 22.80
C ALA A 205 1.48 2.85 23.01
N TYR A 206 0.74 3.95 23.09
CA TYR A 206 -0.66 3.92 23.51
C TYR A 206 -1.67 3.97 22.36
N LEU A 207 -1.40 4.75 21.29
CA LEU A 207 -2.34 4.90 20.17
C LEU A 207 -2.02 3.94 19.01
N ARG A 208 -0.79 3.48 18.90
CA ARG A 208 -0.35 2.54 17.87
C ARG A 208 -0.01 1.15 18.43
N ASN A 209 -0.33 0.88 19.68
CA ASN A 209 -0.10 -0.41 20.33
C ASN A 209 1.35 -0.91 20.27
N GLY A 210 2.32 0.00 20.29
CA GLY A 210 3.72 -0.34 20.12
C GLY A 210 4.09 -0.74 18.67
N MET A 211 3.18 -0.59 17.71
CA MET A 211 3.48 -0.85 16.29
C MET A 211 4.10 0.40 15.67
N GLY A 212 5.33 0.28 15.26
CA GLY A 212 6.13 1.34 14.64
C GLY A 212 7.37 1.68 15.43
N ASP A 213 8.31 2.30 14.74
CA ASP A 213 9.48 2.90 15.39
C ASP A 213 9.08 4.24 16.00
N GLY A 214 9.65 4.57 17.15
CA GLY A 214 9.46 5.84 17.83
C GLY A 214 10.01 7.03 17.03
N PRO A 215 10.30 8.16 17.69
CA PRO A 215 10.77 9.34 17.00
C PRO A 215 12.04 9.05 16.21
N VAL A 216 11.96 9.25 14.90
CA VAL A 216 13.08 9.13 13.97
C VAL A 216 13.35 10.49 13.33
N ASN A 217 14.60 10.76 13.01
CA ASN A 217 14.97 11.97 12.29
C ASN A 217 14.86 11.71 10.78
N GLY A 218 14.12 12.58 10.12
CA GLY A 218 13.94 12.54 8.68
C GLY A 218 12.69 11.78 8.22
N ILE A 219 12.47 11.81 6.92
CA ILE A 219 11.27 11.26 6.26
C ILE A 219 11.50 9.85 5.71
N ILE A 220 12.75 9.42 5.61
CA ILE A 220 13.08 8.08 5.07
C ILE A 220 12.88 7.05 6.18
N PRO A 221 11.95 6.11 6.04
CA PRO A 221 11.69 5.12 7.07
C PRO A 221 12.81 4.09 7.15
N LYS A 222 12.97 3.50 8.33
CA LYS A 222 13.89 2.39 8.56
C LYS A 222 13.56 1.21 7.63
N GLY A 223 14.59 0.69 6.96
CA GLY A 223 14.46 -0.38 5.97
C GLY A 223 14.53 0.10 4.52
N LEU A 224 14.40 1.40 4.25
CA LEU A 224 14.69 1.95 2.94
C LEU A 224 16.17 2.32 2.79
N GLN A 225 16.66 2.21 1.56
CA GLN A 225 17.99 2.70 1.21
C GLN A 225 18.04 4.23 1.42
N GLY A 226 19.09 4.72 2.06
CA GLY A 226 19.24 6.12 2.43
C GLY A 226 18.73 6.45 3.84
N PHE A 227 18.16 5.49 4.57
CA PHE A 227 17.89 5.68 5.99
C PHE A 227 19.19 5.85 6.76
N THR A 228 19.29 6.92 7.52
CA THR A 228 20.39 7.17 8.45
C THR A 228 19.82 7.36 9.86
N ALA A 229 20.23 6.51 10.78
CA ALA A 229 19.93 6.75 12.20
C ALA A 229 20.75 7.94 12.67
N SER A 230 20.15 9.12 12.72
CA SER A 230 20.79 10.30 13.32
C SER A 230 20.79 10.18 14.83
N LYS A 231 21.95 10.45 15.45
CA LYS A 231 22.06 10.58 16.92
C LYS A 231 21.52 11.93 17.42
N ASP A 232 21.43 12.91 16.53
CA ASP A 232 20.89 14.23 16.85
C ASP A 232 19.37 14.21 16.68
N VAL A 233 18.67 13.82 17.72
CA VAL A 233 17.23 14.01 17.80
C VAL A 233 16.98 15.49 17.99
N LEU A 234 16.64 16.20 16.91
CA LEU A 234 16.38 17.64 16.92
C LEU A 234 15.26 18.04 17.91
N TYR A 235 14.43 17.08 18.28
CA TYR A 235 13.29 17.30 19.19
C TYR A 235 13.12 16.08 20.08
N GLN A 236 13.69 16.11 21.27
CA GLN A 236 13.35 15.17 22.34
C GLN A 236 12.11 15.73 23.06
N PRO A 237 11.10 14.90 23.34
CA PRO A 237 10.03 15.32 24.24
C PRO A 237 10.63 15.60 25.62
N VAL A 238 10.20 16.68 26.22
CA VAL A 238 10.53 17.07 27.60
C VAL A 238 9.84 16.09 28.55
#